data_5e6e1b51f2102ca6b0225860fbeb2a45
#
_entry.id   5e6e1b51f2102ca6b0225860fbeb2a45
#
_cell.length_a   1.000
_cell.length_b   1.000
_cell.length_c   1.000
_cell.angle_alpha   90.00
_cell.angle_beta   90.00
_cell.angle_gamma   90.00
#
_symmetry.space_group_name_H-M   'P 1'
#
loop_
_entity.id
_entity.type
_entity.pdbx_description
1 polymer ?
#
loop_
_entity_poly.entity_id
_entity_poly.type
_entity_poly.pdbx_seq_one_letter_code
_entity_poly.pdbx_strand_id
1 'polypeptide(L)'
;VKYGDFFLMLEVSPDYGVVNVIPFTIYEMERLEEQTQEGQTMTYFTLNGSQQEKFELFEISHFRLLTDIAFLPYGRSILEQSRKIWKNLKMMEDAMLIYRITRAPERRMFYIDIGNLNPNDVDQYMEKVINKMKKAPMVNSTTGEIDFHYNVDNISEDYFFPTRGANESTRVETLPGGANTDAIEDIEYLQNKLFAAWKVPK
;
A
#
# COMPACT_ATOMS: atom_id res chain seq x y z
N VAL A 1 -16.10 -15.46 1.98
CA VAL A 1 -15.45 -14.32 2.64
C VAL A 1 -15.18 -13.19 1.66
N LYS A 2 -14.50 -13.44 0.53
CA LYS A 2 -14.10 -12.41 -0.44
C LYS A 2 -15.29 -11.70 -1.10
N TYR A 3 -16.32 -12.45 -1.50
CA TYR A 3 -17.47 -11.92 -2.23
C TYR A 3 -18.75 -11.83 -1.39
N GLY A 4 -18.82 -12.58 -0.30
CA GLY A 4 -19.98 -12.61 0.58
C GLY A 4 -21.05 -13.64 0.18
N ASP A 5 -20.84 -14.37 -0.90
CA ASP A 5 -21.75 -15.39 -1.41
C ASP A 5 -21.07 -16.75 -1.44
N PHE A 6 -21.88 -17.81 -1.24
CA PHE A 6 -21.45 -19.18 -1.35
C PHE A 6 -22.64 -20.07 -1.77
N PHE A 7 -22.43 -20.98 -2.69
CA PHE A 7 -23.46 -21.83 -3.27
C PHE A 7 -23.19 -23.29 -2.95
N LEU A 8 -24.24 -23.99 -2.55
CA LEU A 8 -24.25 -25.46 -2.39
C LEU A 8 -25.35 -26.04 -3.26
N MET A 9 -25.00 -26.94 -4.17
CA MET A 9 -25.98 -27.75 -4.88
C MET A 9 -26.35 -28.94 -4.03
N LEU A 10 -27.63 -29.18 -3.90
CA LEU A 10 -28.22 -30.27 -3.14
C LEU A 10 -28.76 -31.29 -4.11
N GLU A 11 -28.16 -32.48 -4.14
CA GLU A 11 -28.76 -33.63 -4.85
C GLU A 11 -29.83 -34.25 -3.95
N VAL A 12 -31.08 -34.09 -4.35
CA VAL A 12 -32.23 -34.56 -3.58
C VAL A 12 -32.83 -35.81 -4.21
N SER A 13 -32.88 -36.89 -3.44
CA SER A 13 -33.61 -38.11 -3.81
C SER A 13 -35.01 -38.12 -3.18
N PRO A 14 -36.06 -38.56 -3.89
CA PRO A 14 -37.41 -38.63 -3.34
C PRO A 14 -37.51 -39.54 -2.10
N ASP A 15 -36.71 -40.59 -2.05
CA ASP A 15 -36.78 -41.60 -0.98
C ASP A 15 -35.88 -41.33 0.20
N TYR A 16 -34.72 -40.69 -0.04
CA TYR A 16 -33.66 -40.53 0.96
C TYR A 16 -33.41 -39.06 1.34
N GLY A 17 -34.08 -38.08 0.70
CA GLY A 17 -33.82 -36.68 0.93
C GLY A 17 -32.52 -36.22 0.30
N VAL A 18 -31.75 -35.38 1.00
CA VAL A 18 -30.47 -34.87 0.49
C VAL A 18 -29.43 -35.98 0.54
N VAL A 19 -28.99 -36.44 -0.62
CA VAL A 19 -28.01 -37.53 -0.78
C VAL A 19 -26.57 -36.98 -0.88
N ASN A 20 -26.41 -35.87 -1.56
CA ASN A 20 -25.10 -35.28 -1.79
C ASN A 20 -25.15 -33.74 -1.74
N VAL A 21 -24.03 -33.11 -1.41
CA VAL A 21 -23.89 -31.67 -1.35
C VAL A 21 -22.61 -31.25 -2.06
N ILE A 22 -22.74 -30.53 -3.17
CA ILE A 22 -21.61 -30.10 -4.00
C ILE A 22 -21.41 -28.59 -3.84
N PRO A 23 -20.23 -28.13 -3.36
CA PRO A 23 -19.93 -26.72 -3.25
C PRO A 23 -19.57 -26.14 -4.63
N PHE A 24 -20.17 -25.00 -4.96
CA PHE A 24 -19.80 -24.19 -6.12
C PHE A 24 -19.22 -22.86 -5.72
N THR A 25 -18.27 -22.39 -6.51
CA THR A 25 -17.70 -21.07 -6.35
C THR A 25 -18.62 -20.01 -6.98
N ILE A 26 -18.48 -18.76 -6.54
CA ILE A 26 -19.24 -17.63 -7.10
C ILE A 26 -18.94 -17.38 -8.59
N TYR A 27 -17.83 -17.90 -9.10
CA TYR A 27 -17.47 -17.80 -10.51
C TYR A 27 -18.17 -18.83 -11.40
N GLU A 28 -18.69 -19.88 -10.81
CA GLU A 28 -19.32 -21.00 -11.51
C GLU A 28 -20.83 -20.87 -11.55
N MET A 29 -21.42 -20.14 -10.59
CA MET A 29 -22.86 -19.99 -10.44
C MET A 29 -23.32 -18.58 -10.71
N GLU A 30 -24.40 -18.47 -11.48
CA GLU A 30 -25.11 -17.22 -11.74
C GLU A 30 -26.56 -17.33 -11.31
N ARG A 31 -27.06 -16.31 -10.60
CA ARG A 31 -28.48 -16.20 -10.24
C ARG A 31 -29.18 -15.35 -11.28
N LEU A 32 -30.23 -15.90 -11.88
CA LEU A 32 -31.06 -15.21 -12.86
C LEU A 32 -32.50 -15.06 -12.34
N GLU A 33 -33.11 -13.93 -12.69
CA GLU A 33 -34.49 -13.62 -12.38
C GLU A 33 -35.24 -13.36 -13.68
N GLU A 34 -36.23 -14.19 -13.98
CA GLU A 34 -37.11 -14.00 -15.13
C GLU A 34 -38.52 -13.59 -14.66
N GLN A 35 -39.09 -12.61 -15.34
CA GLN A 35 -40.49 -12.24 -15.12
C GLN A 35 -41.38 -13.11 -16.02
N THR A 36 -42.27 -13.85 -15.39
CA THR A 36 -43.29 -14.61 -16.09
C THR A 36 -44.35 -13.67 -16.67
N GLN A 37 -45.06 -14.06 -17.75
CA GLN A 37 -46.14 -13.28 -18.37
C GLN A 37 -47.24 -12.85 -17.40
N GLU A 38 -47.36 -13.52 -16.27
CA GLU A 38 -48.31 -13.24 -15.18
C GLU A 38 -47.78 -12.22 -14.15
N GLY A 39 -46.56 -11.62 -14.38
CA GLY A 39 -45.96 -10.64 -13.48
C GLY A 39 -45.27 -11.25 -12.25
N GLN A 40 -45.17 -12.57 -12.16
CA GLN A 40 -44.42 -13.24 -11.10
C GLN A 40 -42.93 -13.28 -11.47
N THR A 41 -42.05 -13.01 -10.52
CA THR A 41 -40.59 -13.14 -10.69
C THR A 41 -40.17 -14.54 -10.30
N MET A 42 -39.68 -15.31 -11.24
CA MET A 42 -39.08 -16.61 -10.98
C MET A 42 -37.57 -16.47 -10.91
N THR A 43 -36.98 -17.02 -9.86
CA THR A 43 -35.53 -17.04 -9.64
C THR A 43 -35.02 -18.46 -9.91
N TYR A 44 -33.96 -18.57 -10.70
CA TYR A 44 -33.25 -19.82 -10.93
C TYR A 44 -31.75 -19.57 -10.98
N PHE A 45 -30.99 -20.65 -10.88
CA PHE A 45 -29.55 -20.62 -10.95
C PHE A 45 -29.04 -21.32 -12.19
N THR A 46 -27.96 -20.84 -12.77
CA THR A 46 -27.30 -21.45 -13.93
C THR A 46 -25.80 -21.58 -13.67
N LEU A 47 -25.18 -22.56 -14.31
CA LEU A 47 -23.73 -22.64 -14.37
C LEU A 47 -23.20 -21.60 -15.39
N ASN A 48 -22.17 -20.87 -15.00
CA ASN A 48 -21.57 -19.86 -15.84
C ASN A 48 -21.04 -20.49 -17.16
N GLY A 49 -21.59 -20.04 -18.27
CA GLY A 49 -21.29 -20.58 -19.61
C GLY A 49 -22.22 -21.68 -20.14
N SER A 50 -23.14 -22.21 -19.32
CA SER A 50 -24.15 -23.19 -19.76
C SER A 50 -25.54 -22.63 -19.48
N GLN A 51 -26.13 -21.95 -20.46
CA GLN A 51 -27.54 -21.50 -20.36
C GLN A 51 -28.57 -22.65 -20.44
N GLN A 52 -28.12 -23.88 -20.66
CA GLN A 52 -28.98 -25.05 -20.82
C GLN A 52 -29.37 -25.72 -19.50
N GLU A 53 -28.54 -25.59 -18.45
CA GLU A 53 -28.81 -26.19 -17.15
C GLU A 53 -29.36 -25.14 -16.20
N LYS A 54 -30.65 -25.16 -15.93
CA LYS A 54 -31.34 -24.32 -14.97
C LYS A 54 -31.62 -25.13 -13.72
N PHE A 55 -31.14 -24.62 -12.57
CA PHE A 55 -31.40 -25.20 -11.27
C PHE A 55 -32.49 -24.41 -10.56
N GLU A 56 -33.41 -25.09 -9.93
CA GLU A 56 -34.48 -24.47 -9.16
C GLU A 56 -34.01 -24.05 -7.77
N LEU A 57 -34.77 -23.18 -7.09
CA LEU A 57 -34.44 -22.63 -5.77
C LEU A 57 -34.22 -23.72 -4.70
N PHE A 58 -34.88 -24.87 -4.79
CA PHE A 58 -34.70 -25.92 -3.80
C PHE A 58 -33.47 -26.82 -4.03
N GLU A 59 -32.89 -26.76 -5.23
CA GLU A 59 -31.66 -27.49 -5.58
C GLU A 59 -30.41 -26.74 -5.15
N ILE A 60 -30.47 -25.39 -5.04
CA ILE A 60 -29.33 -24.55 -4.71
C ILE A 60 -29.54 -23.81 -3.39
N SER A 61 -28.73 -24.13 -2.41
CA SER A 61 -28.66 -23.37 -1.17
C SER A 61 -27.67 -22.19 -1.31
N HIS A 62 -28.20 -20.99 -1.37
CA HIS A 62 -27.43 -19.75 -1.51
C HIS A 62 -27.19 -19.09 -0.15
N PHE A 63 -25.98 -19.19 0.37
CA PHE A 63 -25.54 -18.55 1.60
C PHE A 63 -25.01 -17.15 1.32
N ARG A 64 -25.53 -16.16 2.02
CA ARG A 64 -25.20 -14.75 1.84
C ARG A 64 -24.81 -14.10 3.15
N LEU A 65 -23.75 -13.29 3.12
CA LEU A 65 -23.40 -12.39 4.22
C LEU A 65 -24.19 -11.10 4.04
N LEU A 66 -25.32 -11.01 4.74
CA LEU A 66 -26.19 -9.84 4.68
C LEU A 66 -25.65 -8.73 5.60
N THR A 67 -25.21 -7.65 5.01
CA THR A 67 -24.77 -6.45 5.74
C THR A 67 -25.55 -5.20 5.35
N ASP A 68 -26.11 -5.17 4.13
CA ASP A 68 -26.81 -3.98 3.61
C ASP A 68 -27.88 -4.41 2.60
N ILE A 69 -29.05 -3.76 2.69
CA ILE A 69 -30.19 -4.01 1.80
C ILE A 69 -29.88 -3.61 0.35
N ALA A 70 -28.98 -2.63 0.16
CA ALA A 70 -28.64 -2.12 -1.17
C ALA A 70 -27.95 -3.15 -2.09
N PHE A 71 -27.41 -4.24 -1.53
CA PHE A 71 -26.74 -5.30 -2.30
C PHE A 71 -27.60 -6.53 -2.58
N LEU A 72 -28.83 -6.56 -2.10
CA LEU A 72 -29.75 -7.64 -2.42
C LEU A 72 -29.92 -7.78 -3.94
N PRO A 73 -29.91 -8.99 -4.49
CA PRO A 73 -30.01 -10.30 -3.87
C PRO A 73 -28.67 -10.95 -3.47
N TYR A 74 -27.56 -10.27 -3.64
CA TYR A 74 -26.23 -10.81 -3.34
C TYR A 74 -25.76 -10.46 -1.92
N GLY A 75 -24.77 -11.19 -1.44
CA GLY A 75 -24.08 -10.90 -0.20
C GLY A 75 -22.99 -9.84 -0.39
N ARG A 76 -22.51 -9.29 0.72
CA ARG A 76 -21.41 -8.34 0.73
C ARG A 76 -20.20 -8.95 1.44
N SER A 77 -19.02 -8.72 0.85
CA SER A 77 -17.76 -9.16 1.45
C SER A 77 -17.57 -8.61 2.86
N ILE A 78 -17.14 -9.45 3.79
CA ILE A 78 -16.74 -9.02 5.14
C ILE A 78 -15.52 -8.07 5.10
N LEU A 79 -14.70 -8.18 4.04
CA LEU A 79 -13.52 -7.36 3.86
C LEU A 79 -13.84 -5.91 3.44
N GLU A 80 -15.07 -5.66 2.97
CA GLU A 80 -15.47 -4.33 2.50
C GLU A 80 -15.41 -3.27 3.61
N GLN A 81 -15.78 -3.64 4.84
CA GLN A 81 -15.74 -2.76 6.00
C GLN A 81 -14.30 -2.35 6.36
N SER A 82 -13.35 -3.21 6.08
CA SER A 82 -11.93 -2.98 6.38
C SER A 82 -11.15 -2.28 5.27
N ARG A 83 -11.72 -2.12 4.07
CA ARG A 83 -11.06 -1.53 2.90
C ARG A 83 -10.41 -0.18 3.20
N LYS A 84 -11.15 0.72 3.88
CA LYS A 84 -10.64 2.05 4.24
C LYS A 84 -9.48 1.97 5.22
N ILE A 85 -9.60 1.10 6.22
CA ILE A 85 -8.56 0.92 7.26
C ILE A 85 -7.30 0.35 6.63
N TRP A 86 -7.43 -0.67 5.79
CA TRP A 86 -6.32 -1.28 5.07
C TRP A 86 -5.59 -0.28 4.15
N LYS A 87 -6.37 0.57 3.44
CA LYS A 87 -5.81 1.61 2.57
C LYS A 87 -5.01 2.64 3.38
N ASN A 88 -5.53 3.05 4.54
CA ASN A 88 -4.84 3.97 5.44
C ASN A 88 -3.56 3.34 6.03
N LEU A 89 -3.62 2.06 6.44
CA LEU A 89 -2.46 1.32 6.93
C LEU A 89 -1.35 1.28 5.87
N LYS A 90 -1.69 0.89 4.65
CA LYS A 90 -0.74 0.84 3.54
C LYS A 90 -0.08 2.20 3.26
N MET A 91 -0.89 3.26 3.24
CA MET A 91 -0.40 4.63 3.05
C MET A 91 0.54 5.08 4.19
N MET A 92 0.23 4.68 5.44
CA MET A 92 1.07 4.99 6.60
C MET A 92 2.41 4.25 6.55
N GLU A 93 2.40 2.96 6.17
CA GLU A 93 3.62 2.17 5.96
C GLU A 93 4.52 2.81 4.90
N ASP A 94 3.95 3.18 3.75
CA ASP A 94 4.68 3.83 2.66
C ASP A 94 5.23 5.20 3.09
N ALA A 95 4.44 6.00 3.80
CA ALA A 95 4.86 7.31 4.34
C ALA A 95 5.99 7.16 5.35
N MET A 96 5.92 6.16 6.25
CA MET A 96 6.98 5.88 7.22
C MET A 96 8.29 5.50 6.51
N LEU A 97 8.22 4.67 5.47
CA LEU A 97 9.40 4.28 4.69
C LEU A 97 10.05 5.51 4.03
N ILE A 98 9.24 6.34 3.36
CA ILE A 98 9.72 7.58 2.73
C ILE A 98 10.35 8.51 3.78
N TYR A 99 9.69 8.69 4.94
CA TYR A 99 10.21 9.51 6.01
C TYR A 99 11.57 9.02 6.51
N ARG A 100 11.74 7.71 6.71
CA ARG A 100 13.01 7.12 7.14
C ARG A 100 14.11 7.32 6.12
N ILE A 101 13.81 7.16 4.83
CA ILE A 101 14.80 7.35 3.77
C ILE A 101 15.20 8.82 3.62
N THR A 102 14.24 9.75 3.72
CA THR A 102 14.48 11.17 3.41
C THR A 102 14.92 12.00 4.61
N ARG A 103 14.43 11.68 5.82
CA ARG A 103 14.63 12.51 7.01
C ARG A 103 15.44 11.87 8.12
N ALA A 104 15.56 10.53 8.16
CA ALA A 104 16.37 9.89 9.17
C ALA A 104 17.88 10.12 9.01
N PRO A 105 18.45 10.23 7.78
CA PRO A 105 19.86 10.53 7.63
C PRO A 105 20.21 11.90 8.23
N GLU A 106 21.31 11.95 8.95
CA GLU A 106 21.91 13.19 9.42
C GLU A 106 22.35 14.02 8.22
N ARG A 107 22.10 15.33 8.26
CA ARG A 107 22.56 16.28 7.25
C ARG A 107 23.71 17.09 7.80
N ARG A 108 24.69 17.36 6.96
CA ARG A 108 25.85 18.16 7.33
C ARG A 108 25.72 19.56 6.78
N MET A 109 25.98 20.56 7.64
CA MET A 109 26.08 21.97 7.27
C MET A 109 27.54 22.37 7.31
N PHE A 110 28.06 22.77 6.16
CA PHE A 110 29.42 23.27 6.01
C PHE A 110 29.40 24.83 6.00
N TYR A 111 29.98 25.43 7.01
CA TYR A 111 30.21 26.86 7.04
C TYR A 111 31.63 27.11 6.53
N ILE A 112 31.76 27.84 5.43
CA ILE A 112 33.02 28.04 4.75
C ILE A 112 33.38 29.53 4.89
N ASP A 113 34.52 29.83 5.53
CA ASP A 113 35.00 31.19 5.63
C ASP A 113 35.54 31.65 4.25
N ILE A 114 34.92 32.73 3.76
CA ILE A 114 35.31 33.35 2.48
C ILE A 114 36.29 34.53 2.67
N GLY A 115 36.63 34.89 3.92
CA GLY A 115 37.55 35.96 4.20
C GLY A 115 37.17 37.29 3.52
N ASN A 116 38.15 37.94 2.87
CA ASN A 116 37.97 39.23 2.19
C ASN A 116 37.76 39.10 0.66
N LEU A 117 37.16 37.99 0.19
CA LEU A 117 36.83 37.81 -1.22
C LEU A 117 35.81 38.85 -1.70
N ASN A 118 35.96 39.30 -2.96
CA ASN A 118 34.93 40.13 -3.60
C ASN A 118 33.60 39.40 -3.72
N PRO A 119 32.45 40.06 -3.53
CA PRO A 119 31.13 39.43 -3.63
C PRO A 119 30.90 38.66 -4.96
N ASN A 120 31.47 39.16 -6.06
CA ASN A 120 31.32 38.54 -7.38
C ASN A 120 32.11 37.23 -7.56
N ASP A 121 33.12 37.01 -6.72
CA ASP A 121 34.00 35.83 -6.80
C ASP A 121 33.59 34.74 -5.80
N VAL A 122 32.62 35.05 -4.90
CA VAL A 122 32.17 34.10 -3.85
C VAL A 122 31.58 32.87 -4.45
N ASP A 123 30.72 33.00 -5.45
CA ASP A 123 30.03 31.86 -6.08
C ASP A 123 31.02 30.93 -6.76
N GLN A 124 31.99 31.44 -7.48
CA GLN A 124 33.05 30.64 -8.12
C GLN A 124 33.94 29.94 -7.09
N TYR A 125 34.24 30.62 -5.98
CA TYR A 125 34.99 30.01 -4.89
C TYR A 125 34.24 28.87 -4.24
N MET A 126 32.95 29.11 -3.91
CA MET A 126 32.09 28.11 -3.32
C MET A 126 31.92 26.87 -4.24
N GLU A 127 31.74 27.09 -5.52
CA GLU A 127 31.68 25.99 -6.50
C GLU A 127 32.95 25.15 -6.52
N LYS A 128 34.10 25.77 -6.50
CA LYS A 128 35.39 25.05 -6.44
C LYS A 128 35.55 24.26 -5.15
N VAL A 129 35.12 24.81 -4.01
CA VAL A 129 35.19 24.13 -2.72
C VAL A 129 34.22 22.95 -2.69
N ILE A 130 32.97 23.15 -3.14
CA ILE A 130 31.94 22.09 -3.22
C ILE A 130 32.40 20.95 -4.13
N ASN A 131 32.92 21.27 -5.31
CA ASN A 131 33.43 20.27 -6.25
C ASN A 131 34.64 19.48 -5.71
N LYS A 132 35.47 20.14 -4.88
CA LYS A 132 36.58 19.48 -4.21
C LYS A 132 36.15 18.59 -3.06
N MET A 133 35.04 18.94 -2.37
CA MET A 133 34.47 18.15 -1.27
C MET A 133 33.55 17.03 -1.77
N LYS A 134 32.80 17.25 -2.85
CA LYS A 134 32.01 16.21 -3.49
C LYS A 134 32.94 15.21 -4.15
N LYS A 135 33.03 14.02 -3.59
CA LYS A 135 33.72 12.89 -4.25
C LYS A 135 33.00 12.61 -5.56
N ALA A 136 33.70 12.81 -6.69
CA ALA A 136 33.17 12.40 -7.97
C ALA A 136 32.91 10.87 -7.97
N PRO A 137 31.80 10.39 -8.51
CA PRO A 137 31.58 8.96 -8.67
C PRO A 137 32.73 8.40 -9.52
N MET A 138 33.49 7.47 -8.97
CA MET A 138 34.55 6.82 -9.73
C MET A 138 33.90 5.87 -10.73
N VAL A 139 33.84 6.30 -11.97
CA VAL A 139 33.59 5.38 -13.10
C VAL A 139 34.90 4.64 -13.37
N ASN A 140 34.89 3.34 -13.16
CA ASN A 140 36.03 2.50 -13.51
C ASN A 140 36.15 2.51 -15.03
N SER A 141 37.16 3.25 -15.53
CA SER A 141 37.35 3.47 -16.96
C SER A 141 37.71 2.18 -17.75
N THR A 142 37.97 1.09 -17.03
CA THR A 142 38.35 -0.21 -17.65
C THR A 142 37.17 -1.17 -17.77
N THR A 143 36.20 -1.13 -16.83
CA THR A 143 35.04 -2.03 -16.81
C THR A 143 33.73 -1.32 -17.13
N GLY A 144 33.68 0.01 -17.12
CA GLY A 144 32.44 0.79 -17.30
C GLY A 144 31.44 0.64 -16.15
N GLU A 145 31.78 -0.07 -15.08
CA GLU A 145 30.96 -0.24 -13.93
C GLU A 145 30.98 1.03 -13.07
N ILE A 146 29.78 1.53 -12.76
CA ILE A 146 29.58 2.63 -11.80
C ILE A 146 29.56 1.97 -10.43
N ASP A 147 30.53 2.31 -9.58
CA ASP A 147 30.54 1.82 -8.20
C ASP A 147 29.45 2.53 -7.39
N PHE A 148 28.32 1.85 -7.23
CA PHE A 148 27.16 2.35 -6.50
C PHE A 148 27.38 2.55 -4.98
N HIS A 149 28.49 2.11 -4.44
CA HIS A 149 28.86 2.32 -3.03
C HIS A 149 28.93 3.80 -2.63
N TYR A 150 29.09 4.69 -3.60
CA TYR A 150 29.16 6.13 -3.38
C TYR A 150 27.84 6.88 -3.58
N ASN A 151 26.82 6.25 -4.16
CA ASN A 151 25.53 6.90 -4.40
C ASN A 151 24.62 6.97 -3.17
N VAL A 152 24.88 6.18 -2.15
CA VAL A 152 24.08 6.20 -0.90
C VAL A 152 24.36 7.47 -0.09
N ASP A 153 25.60 8.00 -0.16
CA ASP A 153 25.97 9.24 0.50
C ASP A 153 25.40 10.50 -0.21
N ASN A 154 24.97 10.39 -1.46
CA ASN A 154 24.38 11.49 -2.23
C ASN A 154 22.89 11.75 -1.90
N ILE A 155 22.26 10.90 -1.10
CA ILE A 155 20.85 11.08 -0.65
C ILE A 155 20.80 12.11 0.48
N SER A 156 21.89 12.32 1.23
CA SER A 156 22.00 13.39 2.21
C SER A 156 22.45 14.67 1.49
N GLU A 157 21.51 15.59 1.27
CA GLU A 157 21.84 16.94 0.79
C GLU A 157 22.66 17.66 1.85
N ASP A 158 23.96 17.84 1.57
CA ASP A 158 24.82 18.67 2.39
C ASP A 158 24.57 20.16 2.07
N TYR A 159 24.51 20.99 3.10
CA TYR A 159 24.31 22.43 2.95
C TYR A 159 25.63 23.16 3.09
N PHE A 160 25.91 24.08 2.16
CA PHE A 160 27.15 24.88 2.15
C PHE A 160 26.79 26.36 2.31
N PHE A 161 27.28 26.96 3.37
CA PHE A 161 27.03 28.35 3.68
C PHE A 161 28.34 29.16 3.67
N PRO A 162 28.46 30.22 2.85
CA PRO A 162 29.56 31.14 2.96
C PRO A 162 29.41 31.97 4.22
N THR A 163 30.46 32.06 5.05
CA THR A 163 30.49 32.88 6.25
C THR A 163 31.60 33.96 6.11
N ARG A 164 31.35 35.15 6.70
CA ARG A 164 32.29 36.22 6.69
C ARG A 164 32.31 36.90 8.08
N GLY A 165 33.40 36.77 8.80
CA GLY A 165 33.53 37.41 10.10
C GLY A 165 34.83 37.07 10.81
N ALA A 166 35.35 37.97 11.63
CA ALA A 166 36.64 37.82 12.35
C ALA A 166 36.67 36.63 13.34
N ASN A 167 35.51 36.08 13.69
CA ASN A 167 35.36 34.93 14.64
C ASN A 167 34.73 33.69 14.02
N GLU A 168 34.41 33.69 12.75
CA GLU A 168 33.73 32.56 12.09
C GLU A 168 34.71 31.75 11.23
N SER A 169 35.40 30.80 11.89
CA SER A 169 36.24 29.84 11.18
C SER A 169 35.38 28.80 10.44
N THR A 170 35.96 28.22 9.39
CA THR A 170 35.34 27.08 8.71
C THR A 170 34.97 25.98 9.72
N ARG A 171 33.66 25.66 9.81
CA ARG A 171 33.13 24.64 10.72
C ARG A 171 32.10 23.75 10.03
N VAL A 172 31.94 22.57 10.59
CA VAL A 172 30.91 21.59 10.14
C VAL A 172 29.98 21.34 11.30
N GLU A 173 28.71 21.55 11.07
CA GLU A 173 27.65 21.21 12.02
C GLU A 173 26.79 20.08 11.44
N THR A 174 26.38 19.16 12.29
CA THR A 174 25.44 18.09 11.91
C THR A 174 24.04 18.48 12.34
N LEU A 175 23.10 18.47 11.39
CA LEU A 175 21.68 18.51 11.72
C LEU A 175 21.24 17.11 12.08
N PRO A 176 20.78 16.89 13.31
CA PRO A 176 20.28 15.58 13.71
C PRO A 176 19.11 15.17 12.80
N GLY A 177 19.05 13.91 12.45
CA GLY A 177 17.94 13.32 11.73
C GLY A 177 16.61 13.46 12.48
N GLY A 178 15.51 13.15 11.84
CA GLY A 178 14.18 13.25 12.44
C GLY A 178 14.05 12.38 13.70
N ALA A 179 13.67 12.97 14.82
CA ALA A 179 13.59 12.33 16.13
C ALA A 179 12.50 11.24 16.25
N ASN A 180 11.61 11.11 15.28
CA ASN A 180 10.43 10.25 15.35
C ASN A 180 10.56 8.98 14.48
N THR A 181 11.78 8.44 14.35
CA THR A 181 12.05 7.25 13.53
C THR A 181 11.54 5.95 14.16
N ASP A 182 11.31 5.95 15.48
CA ASP A 182 10.95 4.75 16.26
C ASP A 182 9.44 4.64 16.54
N ALA A 183 8.64 5.65 16.19
CA ALA A 183 7.21 5.65 16.43
C ALA A 183 6.48 4.67 15.48
N ILE A 184 6.29 3.44 15.93
CA ILE A 184 5.52 2.39 15.26
C ILE A 184 4.08 2.30 15.78
N GLU A 185 3.79 2.99 16.89
CA GLU A 185 2.51 2.91 17.60
C GLU A 185 1.28 3.20 16.72
N ASP A 186 1.39 4.16 15.80
CA ASP A 186 0.30 4.50 14.88
C ASP A 186 0.00 3.37 13.89
N ILE A 187 1.04 2.68 13.43
CA ILE A 187 0.92 1.52 12.53
C ILE A 187 0.30 0.34 13.29
N GLU A 188 0.76 0.07 14.50
CA GLU A 188 0.19 -0.97 15.35
C GLU A 188 -1.28 -0.69 15.69
N TYR A 189 -1.63 0.56 15.96
CA TYR A 189 -3.03 0.96 16.17
C TYR A 189 -3.90 0.66 14.95
N LEU A 190 -3.45 1.03 13.74
CA LEU A 190 -4.19 0.75 12.50
C LEU A 190 -4.28 -0.75 12.22
N GLN A 191 -3.23 -1.50 12.48
CA GLN A 191 -3.21 -2.96 12.35
C GLN A 191 -4.21 -3.63 13.30
N ASN A 192 -4.22 -3.21 14.57
CA ASN A 192 -5.18 -3.71 15.56
C ASN A 192 -6.63 -3.39 15.16
N LYS A 193 -6.86 -2.18 14.64
CA LYS A 193 -8.17 -1.78 14.11
C LYS A 193 -8.59 -2.60 12.90
N LEU A 194 -7.64 -3.00 12.06
CA LEU A 194 -7.89 -3.89 10.91
C LEU A 194 -8.34 -5.28 11.37
N PHE A 195 -7.65 -5.89 12.33
CA PHE A 195 -8.04 -7.18 12.92
C PHE A 195 -9.41 -7.11 13.59
N ALA A 196 -9.69 -6.03 14.33
CA ALA A 196 -11.00 -5.81 14.93
C ALA A 196 -12.12 -5.71 13.87
N ALA A 197 -11.86 -5.05 12.72
CA ALA A 197 -12.82 -4.95 11.63
C ALA A 197 -13.12 -6.33 10.99
N TRP A 198 -12.17 -7.24 11.00
CA TRP A 198 -12.34 -8.62 10.52
C TRP A 198 -12.93 -9.55 11.58
N LYS A 199 -13.12 -9.06 12.81
CA LYS A 199 -13.55 -9.85 13.97
C LYS A 199 -12.60 -11.04 14.26
N VAL A 200 -11.32 -10.88 13.91
CA VAL A 200 -10.27 -11.85 14.21
C VAL A 200 -9.59 -11.42 15.51
N PRO A 201 -9.50 -12.28 16.53
CA PRO A 201 -8.73 -11.96 17.74
C PRO A 201 -7.23 -11.83 17.38
N LYS A 202 -6.57 -10.93 18.08
CA LYS A 202 -5.12 -10.74 17.94
C LYS A 202 -4.37 -11.75 18.77
#